data_4f257e0b0bf6db599c8ba5b487b966ab
#
_entry.id   4f257e0b0bf6db599c8ba5b487b966ab
#
_cell.length_a   1.000
_cell.length_b   1.000
_cell.length_c   1.000
_cell.angle_alpha   90.00
_cell.angle_beta   90.00
_cell.angle_gamma   90.00
#
_symmetry.space_group_name_H-M   'P 1'
#
loop_
_entity.id
_entity.type
_entity.pdbx_description
1 polymer ?
#
loop_
_entity_poly.entity_id
_entity_poly.type
_entity_poly.pdbx_seq_one_letter_code
_entity_poly.pdbx_strand_id
1 'polypeptide(L)'
;MDIEIQTYWNVETLYYVFNAVASMMAGAGFAGLLKLVFLFAIAIGMFGYMNKQLEMAKWFIHALAFVTVLNLPIARVALTDKTGLEPPRVVDNVPFALAVTAQTTNLVFGALTNTYETVFGVPEDLGLQKGDVGFGHRILKQVNNATIRDPSLRSDL
;
A
#
# COMPACT_ATOMS: atom_id res chain seq x y z
N MET A 1 0.31 -8.83 -11.54
CA MET A 1 1.11 -7.60 -11.66
C MET A 1 1.94 -7.48 -10.40
N ASP A 2 3.25 -7.47 -10.52
CA ASP A 2 4.15 -7.36 -9.37
C ASP A 2 4.51 -5.90 -9.15
N ILE A 3 4.30 -5.43 -7.93
CA ILE A 3 4.53 -4.04 -7.51
C ILE A 3 5.44 -4.08 -6.28
N GLU A 4 6.53 -3.32 -6.31
CA GLU A 4 7.40 -3.17 -5.16
C GLU A 4 7.15 -1.82 -4.49
N ILE A 5 6.89 -1.85 -3.19
CA ILE A 5 6.73 -0.67 -2.34
C ILE A 5 7.88 -0.66 -1.34
N GLN A 6 8.67 0.39 -1.41
CA GLN A 6 9.76 0.61 -0.50
C GLN A 6 9.28 1.42 0.69
N THR A 7 9.54 0.92 1.88
CA THR A 7 9.16 1.59 3.13
C THR A 7 10.37 1.75 4.03
N TYR A 8 10.21 2.55 5.04
CA TYR A 8 11.21 2.77 6.07
C TYR A 8 10.64 2.25 7.38
N TRP A 9 11.13 1.09 7.86
CA TRP A 9 10.79 0.39 9.12
C TRP A 9 9.32 0.00 9.37
N ASN A 10 8.45 0.07 8.41
CA ASN A 10 7.00 -0.12 8.62
C ASN A 10 6.41 -1.25 7.77
N VAL A 11 7.24 -2.23 7.39
CA VAL A 11 6.82 -3.37 6.55
C VAL A 11 5.73 -4.17 7.23
N GLU A 12 5.86 -4.43 8.53
CA GLU A 12 4.92 -5.27 9.25
C GLU A 12 3.52 -4.62 9.32
N THR A 13 3.44 -3.35 9.66
CA THR A 13 2.16 -2.62 9.71
C THR A 13 1.50 -2.56 8.34
N LEU A 14 2.26 -2.22 7.31
CA LEU A 14 1.75 -2.18 5.94
C LEU A 14 1.29 -3.57 5.47
N TYR A 15 2.03 -4.61 5.79
CA TYR A 15 1.63 -5.98 5.50
C TYR A 15 0.25 -6.30 6.09
N TYR A 16 0.01 -5.99 7.36
CA TYR A 16 -1.29 -6.23 7.97
C TYR A 16 -2.40 -5.41 7.33
N VAL A 17 -2.14 -4.15 6.98
CA VAL A 17 -3.13 -3.29 6.31
C VAL A 17 -3.48 -3.84 4.93
N PHE A 18 -2.49 -4.15 4.09
CA PHE A 18 -2.73 -4.70 2.75
C PHE A 18 -3.44 -6.06 2.81
N ASN A 19 -3.01 -6.92 3.72
CA ASN A 19 -3.62 -8.24 3.90
C ASN A 19 -5.06 -8.15 4.43
N ALA A 20 -5.33 -7.21 5.34
CA ALA A 20 -6.69 -6.96 5.83
C ALA A 20 -7.62 -6.49 4.71
N VAL A 21 -7.17 -5.56 3.86
CA VAL A 21 -7.95 -5.08 2.72
C VAL A 21 -8.17 -6.20 1.69
N ALA A 22 -7.13 -6.97 1.35
CA ALA A 22 -7.23 -8.11 0.44
C ALA A 22 -8.22 -9.15 0.97
N SER A 23 -8.16 -9.48 2.26
CA SER A 23 -9.07 -10.42 2.92
C SER A 23 -10.51 -9.92 2.97
N MET A 24 -10.72 -8.62 3.26
CA MET A 24 -12.04 -8.01 3.26
C MET A 24 -12.69 -8.05 1.87
N MET A 25 -11.92 -7.78 0.82
CA MET A 25 -12.41 -7.83 -0.56
C MET A 25 -12.64 -9.25 -1.07
N ALA A 26 -11.90 -10.23 -0.59
CA ALA A 26 -12.16 -11.65 -0.86
C ALA A 26 -13.41 -12.19 -0.13
N GLY A 27 -13.92 -11.46 0.85
CA GLY A 27 -15.05 -11.87 1.66
C GLY A 27 -16.39 -11.89 0.91
N ALA A 28 -17.28 -12.82 1.27
CA ALA A 28 -18.60 -12.96 0.67
C ALA A 28 -19.47 -11.70 0.81
N GLY A 29 -19.28 -10.92 1.88
CA GLY A 29 -19.99 -9.65 2.10
C GLY A 29 -19.65 -8.59 1.04
N PHE A 30 -18.37 -8.44 0.72
CA PHE A 30 -17.92 -7.51 -0.31
C PHE A 30 -18.39 -7.95 -1.72
N ALA A 31 -18.32 -9.24 -2.02
CA ALA A 31 -18.85 -9.80 -3.26
C ALA A 31 -20.37 -9.57 -3.38
N GLY A 32 -21.12 -9.65 -2.27
CA GLY A 32 -22.54 -9.32 -2.21
C GLY A 32 -22.82 -7.85 -2.51
N LEU A 33 -22.05 -6.95 -1.91
CA LEU A 33 -22.14 -5.51 -2.18
C LEU A 33 -21.85 -5.18 -3.64
N LEU A 34 -20.81 -5.75 -4.22
CA LEU A 34 -20.49 -5.57 -5.64
C LEU A 34 -21.65 -6.03 -6.53
N LYS A 35 -22.23 -7.20 -6.29
CA LYS A 35 -23.40 -7.68 -7.05
C LYS A 35 -24.57 -6.71 -6.96
N LEU A 36 -24.83 -6.13 -5.79
CA LEU A 36 -25.87 -5.14 -5.59
C LEU A 36 -25.60 -3.86 -6.39
N VAL A 37 -24.37 -3.34 -6.34
CA VAL A 37 -23.96 -2.18 -7.14
C VAL A 37 -24.11 -2.45 -8.63
N PHE A 38 -23.72 -3.64 -9.12
CA PHE A 38 -23.91 -4.05 -10.50
C PHE A 38 -25.40 -4.09 -10.90
N LEU A 39 -26.27 -4.65 -10.06
CA LEU A 39 -27.71 -4.69 -10.33
C LEU A 39 -28.30 -3.29 -10.46
N PHE A 40 -27.97 -2.38 -9.54
CA PHE A 40 -28.41 -0.99 -9.61
C PHE A 40 -27.86 -0.28 -10.86
N ALA A 41 -26.60 -0.48 -11.20
CA ALA A 41 -25.99 0.11 -12.37
C ALA A 41 -26.66 -0.36 -13.67
N ILE A 42 -26.97 -1.65 -13.78
CA ILE A 42 -27.70 -2.20 -14.92
C ILE A 42 -29.13 -1.61 -14.99
N ALA A 43 -29.84 -1.54 -13.86
CA ALA A 43 -31.18 -0.97 -13.81
C ALA A 43 -31.21 0.50 -14.26
N ILE A 44 -30.27 1.32 -13.78
CA ILE A 44 -30.13 2.73 -14.17
C ILE A 44 -29.74 2.85 -15.65
N GLY A 45 -28.83 2.01 -16.13
CA GLY A 45 -28.43 1.98 -17.53
C GLY A 45 -29.60 1.63 -18.45
N MET A 46 -30.41 0.63 -18.09
CA MET A 46 -31.63 0.25 -18.84
C MET A 46 -32.65 1.39 -18.84
N PHE A 47 -32.89 2.03 -17.70
CA PHE A 47 -33.81 3.17 -17.59
C PHE A 47 -33.36 4.35 -18.46
N GLY A 48 -32.08 4.67 -18.48
CA GLY A 48 -31.48 5.67 -19.35
C GLY A 48 -31.66 5.33 -20.84
N TYR A 49 -31.46 4.06 -21.21
CA TYR A 49 -31.68 3.59 -22.57
C TYR A 49 -33.15 3.71 -23.01
N MET A 50 -34.09 3.29 -22.16
CA MET A 50 -35.53 3.40 -22.44
C MET A 50 -35.99 4.84 -22.63
N ASN A 51 -35.43 5.78 -21.88
CA ASN A 51 -35.74 7.20 -21.99
C ASN A 51 -34.94 7.95 -23.08
N LYS A 52 -34.28 7.22 -23.98
CA LYS A 52 -33.42 7.76 -25.04
C LYS A 52 -32.25 8.65 -24.56
N GLN A 53 -31.89 8.53 -23.31
CA GLN A 53 -30.74 9.22 -22.70
C GLN A 53 -29.45 8.39 -22.91
N LEU A 54 -29.10 8.16 -24.17
CA LEU A 54 -27.96 7.29 -24.55
C LEU A 54 -26.64 7.75 -23.94
N GLU A 55 -26.43 9.05 -23.80
CA GLU A 55 -25.19 9.59 -23.23
C GLU A 55 -25.07 9.21 -21.74
N MET A 56 -26.16 9.26 -20.99
CA MET A 56 -26.17 8.85 -19.59
C MET A 56 -25.90 7.35 -19.44
N ALA A 57 -26.49 6.54 -20.30
CA ALA A 57 -26.28 5.09 -20.30
C ALA A 57 -24.80 4.74 -20.63
N LYS A 58 -24.22 5.39 -21.63
CA LYS A 58 -22.79 5.23 -21.97
C LYS A 58 -21.89 5.61 -20.79
N TRP A 59 -22.11 6.77 -20.18
CA TRP A 59 -21.34 7.22 -19.04
C TRP A 59 -21.38 6.19 -17.90
N PHE A 60 -22.57 5.66 -17.62
CA PHE A 60 -22.77 4.66 -16.56
C PHE A 60 -22.02 3.36 -16.84
N ILE A 61 -22.04 2.87 -18.08
CA ILE A 61 -21.29 1.68 -18.50
C ILE A 61 -19.78 1.89 -18.31
N HIS A 62 -19.26 3.04 -18.72
CA HIS A 62 -17.84 3.34 -18.55
C HIS A 62 -17.45 3.45 -17.07
N ALA A 63 -18.27 4.12 -16.25
CA ALA A 63 -18.05 4.21 -14.81
C ALA A 63 -18.06 2.82 -14.14
N LEU A 64 -19.00 1.97 -14.52
CA LEU A 64 -19.07 0.59 -14.03
C LEU A 64 -17.85 -0.23 -14.41
N ALA A 65 -17.43 -0.16 -15.67
CA ALA A 65 -16.22 -0.85 -16.14
C ALA A 65 -14.99 -0.36 -15.38
N PHE A 66 -14.86 0.95 -15.18
CA PHE A 66 -13.76 1.55 -14.44
C PHE A 66 -13.71 1.08 -12.98
N VAL A 67 -14.84 1.14 -12.27
CA VAL A 67 -14.94 0.65 -10.88
C VAL A 67 -14.60 -0.83 -10.79
N THR A 68 -15.03 -1.63 -11.76
CA THR A 68 -14.73 -3.06 -11.80
C THR A 68 -13.22 -3.30 -11.92
N VAL A 69 -12.56 -2.63 -12.88
CA VAL A 69 -11.12 -2.78 -13.08
C VAL A 69 -10.34 -2.36 -11.84
N LEU A 70 -10.73 -1.26 -11.19
CA LEU A 70 -10.06 -0.79 -9.98
C LEU A 70 -10.15 -1.77 -8.80
N ASN A 71 -11.23 -2.54 -8.72
CA ASN A 71 -11.45 -3.50 -7.63
C ASN A 71 -10.94 -4.91 -7.94
N LEU A 72 -10.36 -5.16 -9.13
CA LEU A 72 -9.81 -6.48 -9.44
C LEU A 72 -8.63 -6.83 -8.50
N PRO A 73 -8.67 -7.97 -7.79
CA PRO A 73 -7.61 -8.41 -6.89
C PRO A 73 -6.48 -9.12 -7.68
N ILE A 74 -5.77 -8.37 -8.53
CA ILE A 74 -4.77 -8.92 -9.46
C ILE A 74 -3.34 -8.50 -9.13
N ALA A 75 -3.16 -7.62 -8.17
CA ALA A 75 -1.84 -7.14 -7.84
C ALA A 75 -1.18 -7.98 -6.74
N ARG A 76 0.11 -8.19 -6.91
CA ARG A 76 1.01 -8.74 -5.91
C ARG A 76 1.93 -7.62 -5.46
N VAL A 77 1.92 -7.33 -4.17
CA VAL A 77 2.68 -6.22 -3.58
C VAL A 77 3.79 -6.77 -2.72
N ALA A 78 5.03 -6.48 -3.10
CA ALA A 78 6.21 -6.75 -2.30
C ALA A 78 6.55 -5.50 -1.48
N LEU A 79 6.61 -5.67 -0.17
CA LEU A 79 6.97 -4.62 0.78
C LEU A 79 8.41 -4.83 1.19
N THR A 80 9.27 -3.86 0.91
CA THR A 80 10.70 -3.95 1.19
C THR A 80 11.11 -2.81 2.12
N ASP A 81 11.79 -3.16 3.20
CA ASP A 81 12.35 -2.16 4.11
C ASP A 81 13.71 -1.66 3.60
N LYS A 82 13.80 -0.38 3.29
CA LYS A 82 15.07 0.25 2.91
C LYS A 82 16.09 0.31 4.04
N THR A 83 15.63 0.23 5.29
CA THR A 83 16.55 0.25 6.43
C THR A 83 17.21 -1.12 6.68
N GLY A 84 16.71 -2.17 6.02
CA GLY A 84 17.20 -3.54 6.20
C GLY A 84 16.94 -4.13 7.59
N LEU A 85 16.10 -3.50 8.41
CA LEU A 85 15.79 -3.93 9.77
C LEU A 85 14.61 -4.92 9.80
N GLU A 86 13.73 -4.85 8.81
CA GLU A 86 12.58 -5.73 8.69
C GLU A 86 12.70 -6.62 7.44
N PRO A 87 12.34 -7.91 7.53
CA PRO A 87 12.37 -8.78 6.37
C PRO A 87 11.31 -8.35 5.34
N PRO A 88 11.59 -8.50 4.04
CA PRO A 88 10.62 -8.22 3.01
C PRO A 88 9.39 -9.13 3.15
N ARG A 89 8.21 -8.59 2.90
CA ARG A 89 6.95 -9.34 2.93
C ARG A 89 6.19 -9.15 1.62
N VAL A 90 5.37 -10.14 1.26
CA VAL A 90 4.58 -10.12 0.04
C VAL A 90 3.12 -10.31 0.40
N VAL A 91 2.25 -9.52 -0.25
CA VAL A 91 0.80 -9.65 -0.16
C VAL A 91 0.26 -9.92 -1.55
N ASP A 92 -0.48 -11.01 -1.70
CA ASP A 92 -1.16 -11.37 -2.94
C ASP A 92 -2.62 -10.89 -2.93
N ASN A 93 -3.23 -10.85 -4.11
CA ASN A 93 -4.65 -10.49 -4.30
C ASN A 93 -5.01 -9.08 -3.80
N VAL A 94 -4.08 -8.16 -3.90
CA VAL A 94 -4.33 -6.75 -3.56
C VAL A 94 -5.17 -6.11 -4.68
N PRO A 95 -6.19 -5.29 -4.34
CA PRO A 95 -6.95 -4.54 -5.33
C PRO A 95 -6.07 -3.67 -6.19
N PHE A 96 -6.31 -3.67 -7.49
CA PHE A 96 -5.49 -2.92 -8.45
C PHE A 96 -5.39 -1.44 -8.09
N ALA A 97 -6.52 -0.82 -7.72
CA ALA A 97 -6.54 0.59 -7.32
C ALA A 97 -5.61 0.87 -6.13
N LEU A 98 -5.68 0.04 -5.08
CA LEU A 98 -4.85 0.21 -3.89
C LEU A 98 -3.37 0.07 -4.23
N ALA A 99 -3.04 -0.95 -5.01
CA ALA A 99 -1.66 -1.23 -5.39
C ALA A 99 -1.04 -0.10 -6.24
N VAL A 100 -1.79 0.41 -7.23
CA VAL A 100 -1.35 1.53 -8.08
C VAL A 100 -1.22 2.82 -7.27
N THR A 101 -2.19 3.13 -6.41
CA THR A 101 -2.14 4.32 -5.56
C THR A 101 -0.93 4.28 -4.63
N ALA A 102 -0.70 3.15 -3.99
CA ALA A 102 0.43 2.97 -3.10
C ALA A 102 1.77 3.08 -3.85
N GLN A 103 1.88 2.50 -5.04
CA GLN A 103 3.08 2.62 -5.87
C GLN A 103 3.32 4.05 -6.34
N THR A 104 2.28 4.74 -6.80
CA THR A 104 2.39 6.14 -7.22
C THR A 104 2.86 7.03 -6.07
N THR A 105 2.28 6.83 -4.90
CA THR A 105 2.69 7.52 -3.67
C THR A 105 4.16 7.23 -3.35
N ASN A 106 4.57 5.97 -3.41
CA ASN A 106 5.96 5.56 -3.17
C ASN A 106 6.95 6.20 -4.16
N LEU A 107 6.59 6.28 -5.44
CA LEU A 107 7.41 6.93 -6.46
C LEU A 107 7.55 8.44 -6.22
N VAL A 108 6.45 9.11 -5.91
CA VAL A 108 6.45 10.56 -5.62
C VAL A 108 7.30 10.87 -4.39
N PHE A 109 7.07 10.15 -3.29
CA PHE A 109 7.87 10.36 -2.08
C PHE A 109 9.34 9.99 -2.28
N GLY A 110 9.64 8.93 -3.01
CA GLY A 110 11.01 8.56 -3.36
C GLY A 110 11.72 9.65 -4.18
N ALA A 111 11.03 10.22 -5.16
CA ALA A 111 11.56 11.34 -5.96
C ALA A 111 11.81 12.60 -5.11
N LEU A 112 10.86 12.93 -4.22
CA LEU A 112 11.02 14.06 -3.29
C LEU A 112 12.20 13.85 -2.35
N THR A 113 12.33 12.67 -1.78
CA THR A 113 13.45 12.31 -0.88
C THR A 113 14.79 12.45 -1.61
N ASN A 114 14.89 11.90 -2.83
CA ASN A 114 16.11 12.01 -3.64
C ASN A 114 16.47 13.47 -3.96
N THR A 115 15.47 14.26 -4.32
CA THR A 115 15.66 15.69 -4.58
C THR A 115 16.16 16.42 -3.32
N TYR A 116 15.54 16.13 -2.19
CA TYR A 116 15.95 16.70 -0.90
C TYR A 116 17.39 16.35 -0.56
N GLU A 117 17.78 15.09 -0.65
CA GLU A 117 19.15 14.63 -0.39
C GLU A 117 20.17 15.27 -1.30
N THR A 118 19.81 15.44 -2.59
CA THR A 118 20.69 16.08 -3.58
C THR A 118 20.86 17.57 -3.30
N VAL A 119 19.76 18.28 -2.98
CA VAL A 119 19.79 19.74 -2.76
C VAL A 119 20.51 20.09 -1.45
N PHE A 120 20.27 19.32 -0.40
CA PHE A 120 20.85 19.59 0.91
C PHE A 120 22.22 18.95 1.13
N GLY A 121 22.74 18.23 0.12
CA GLY A 121 24.07 17.63 0.18
C GLY A 121 24.25 16.68 1.37
N VAL A 122 23.21 15.91 1.68
CA VAL A 122 23.25 14.95 2.79
C VAL A 122 24.34 13.93 2.50
N PRO A 123 25.31 13.71 3.42
CA PRO A 123 26.34 12.69 3.24
C PRO A 123 25.72 11.33 2.91
N GLU A 124 26.36 10.58 2.00
CA GLU A 124 25.82 9.29 1.53
C GLU A 124 25.48 8.30 2.65
N ASP A 125 26.23 8.36 3.75
CA ASP A 125 26.04 7.50 4.92
C ASP A 125 24.80 7.88 5.77
N LEU A 126 24.26 9.09 5.57
CA LEU A 126 23.09 9.61 6.27
C LEU A 126 21.86 9.73 5.35
N GLY A 127 22.02 9.43 4.06
CA GLY A 127 20.95 9.54 3.07
C GLY A 127 19.82 8.54 3.30
N LEU A 128 18.58 9.01 3.16
CA LEU A 128 17.37 8.20 3.34
C LEU A 128 17.23 7.12 2.27
N GLN A 129 17.79 7.35 1.07
CA GLN A 129 17.65 6.43 -0.06
C GLN A 129 18.53 5.18 -0.01
N LYS A 130 19.67 5.26 0.64
CA LYS A 130 20.63 4.12 0.72
C LYS A 130 20.36 3.19 1.92
N GLY A 131 19.18 3.26 2.54
CA GLY A 131 18.80 2.38 3.65
C GLY A 131 19.26 2.85 5.02
N ASP A 132 19.92 3.98 5.10
CA ASP A 132 20.30 4.61 6.37
C ASP A 132 19.33 5.73 6.75
N VAL A 133 18.04 5.35 6.92
CA VAL A 133 17.13 6.27 7.59
C VAL A 133 17.60 6.42 9.01
N GLY A 134 18.39 7.46 9.10
CA GLY A 134 18.83 7.97 10.35
C GLY A 134 19.51 6.88 11.17
N PHE A 135 20.82 6.92 11.17
CA PHE A 135 21.65 6.34 12.23
C PHE A 135 20.95 6.40 13.61
N GLY A 136 20.24 7.50 13.90
CA GLY A 136 19.44 7.64 15.11
C GLY A 136 18.31 6.63 15.27
N HIS A 137 17.54 6.32 14.23
CA HIS A 137 16.47 5.34 14.33
C HIS A 137 17.00 3.91 14.46
N ARG A 138 18.06 3.59 13.76
CA ARG A 138 18.72 2.30 13.87
C ARG A 138 19.26 2.07 15.28
N ILE A 139 19.92 3.09 15.85
CA ILE A 139 20.37 3.05 17.25
C ILE A 139 19.18 2.90 18.20
N LEU A 140 18.11 3.70 18.04
CA LEU A 140 16.94 3.61 18.91
C LEU A 140 16.31 2.22 18.85
N LYS A 141 16.19 1.62 17.68
CA LYS A 141 15.66 0.26 17.53
C LYS A 141 16.60 -0.80 18.13
N GLN A 142 17.90 -0.63 17.93
CA GLN A 142 18.89 -1.51 18.56
C GLN A 142 18.88 -1.39 20.09
N VAL A 143 18.80 -0.18 20.61
CA VAL A 143 18.69 0.05 22.06
C VAL A 143 17.40 -0.52 22.61
N ASN A 144 16.27 -0.30 21.94
CA ASN A 144 14.97 -0.84 22.37
C ASN A 144 14.92 -2.38 22.34
N ASN A 145 15.67 -2.99 21.43
CA ASN A 145 15.79 -4.45 21.29
C ASN A 145 17.00 -5.02 22.07
N ALA A 146 17.80 -4.17 22.69
CA ALA A 146 18.95 -4.62 23.47
C ALA A 146 18.46 -5.32 24.75
N THR A 147 18.71 -6.60 24.83
CA THR A 147 18.46 -7.37 26.07
C THR A 147 19.67 -7.23 26.97
N ILE A 148 19.48 -6.78 28.18
CA ILE A 148 20.54 -6.73 29.20
C ILE A 148 20.95 -8.16 29.50
N ARG A 149 22.16 -8.54 29.04
CA ARG A 149 22.68 -9.92 29.20
C ARG A 149 23.38 -10.13 30.53
N ASP A 150 23.76 -9.05 31.21
CA ASP A 150 24.44 -9.15 32.49
C ASP A 150 23.42 -9.27 33.64
N PRO A 151 23.41 -10.41 34.39
CA PRO A 151 22.48 -10.61 35.45
C PRO A 151 22.62 -9.60 36.61
N SER A 152 23.81 -9.05 36.84
CA SER A 152 24.05 -8.05 37.87
C SER A 152 23.39 -6.72 37.62
N LEU A 153 23.36 -6.29 36.34
CA LEU A 153 22.70 -5.05 35.89
C LEU A 153 21.18 -5.19 35.83
N ARG A 154 20.67 -6.41 35.67
CA ARG A 154 19.23 -6.68 35.60
C ARG A 154 18.56 -6.63 36.97
N SER A 155 19.30 -6.83 38.03
CA SER A 155 18.77 -6.78 39.41
C SER A 155 18.59 -5.37 39.97
N ASP A 156 19.22 -4.37 39.35
CA ASP A 156 19.24 -2.98 39.83
C ASP A 156 18.21 -2.07 39.07
N LEU A 157 17.41 -2.67 38.16
CA LEU A 157 16.32 -2.03 37.41
C LEU A 157 14.96 -2.59 37.84
#